data_e2a568ca4167dba870bb39dcbea1150d
#
_entry.id   e2a568ca4167dba870bb39dcbea1150d
#
_cell.length_a   1.000
_cell.length_b   1.000
_cell.length_c   1.000
_cell.angle_alpha   90.00
_cell.angle_beta   90.00
_cell.angle_gamma   90.00
#
_symmetry.space_group_name_H-M   'P 1'
#
loop_
_entity.id
_entity.type
_entity.pdbx_description
1 polymer ?
#
loop_
_entity_poly.entity_id
_entity_poly.type
_entity_poly.pdbx_seq_one_letter_code
_entity_poly.pdbx_strand_id
1 'polypeptide(L)'
;MRKWRIEDSEELYNITGWGTSYFGINDKGHVVVTPRKDGVGVDLKDLVDELQLRDVTAPMLVRFPDILDNRIEKISCCFRQAAEEYGYKAENFIIYPIKVNQMRPVVEEIISHGKKFNLGLEAGSKPELHAVIAINMDSDSLIICNGYKDESYIELALLAQKMGKRIFLVVEKMNELKLIAKMAKQLNVKPNIGIRIKLASSGSGKWEDSGGDASKFGLSSSELLEALDFMAGKGMQDCLKLIHFHIGSQVTKIRRIKTALREASQFYVQLHNMGFNVEFVDIGGGLG
;
A
#
# COMPACT_ATOMS: atom_id res chain seq x y z
N MET A 1 -29.96 9.09 41.33
CA MET A 1 -29.17 9.04 40.07
C MET A 1 -27.80 8.39 40.36
N ARG A 2 -27.36 7.44 39.57
CA ARG A 2 -26.00 6.86 39.65
C ARG A 2 -24.98 7.96 39.36
N LYS A 3 -23.91 8.04 40.16
CA LYS A 3 -22.80 8.99 39.89
C LYS A 3 -22.07 8.57 38.61
N TRP A 4 -21.76 9.53 37.71
CA TRP A 4 -20.98 9.31 36.51
C TRP A 4 -19.58 8.78 36.81
N ARG A 5 -19.10 7.83 36.00
CA ARG A 5 -17.78 7.22 36.15
C ARG A 5 -17.04 7.26 34.80
N ILE A 6 -15.74 7.02 34.82
CA ILE A 6 -14.88 7.04 33.65
C ILE A 6 -15.34 6.00 32.63
N GLU A 7 -15.75 4.80 33.08
CA GLU A 7 -16.26 3.73 32.22
C GLU A 7 -17.51 4.17 31.43
N ASP A 8 -18.33 5.02 32.03
CA ASP A 8 -19.51 5.58 31.35
C ASP A 8 -19.09 6.49 30.16
N SER A 9 -17.97 7.21 30.31
CA SER A 9 -17.37 8.01 29.22
C SER A 9 -16.71 7.14 28.15
N GLU A 10 -15.98 6.11 28.52
CA GLU A 10 -15.37 5.17 27.61
C GLU A 10 -16.40 4.48 26.72
N GLU A 11 -17.52 4.05 27.32
CA GLU A 11 -18.64 3.45 26.60
C GLU A 11 -19.33 4.48 25.69
N LEU A 12 -19.68 5.66 26.25
CA LEU A 12 -20.38 6.71 25.50
C LEU A 12 -19.63 7.16 24.24
N TYR A 13 -18.33 7.34 24.37
CA TYR A 13 -17.47 7.79 23.26
C TYR A 13 -16.84 6.64 22.48
N ASN A 14 -17.15 5.39 22.86
CA ASN A 14 -16.62 4.18 22.22
C ASN A 14 -15.09 4.19 22.07
N ILE A 15 -14.39 4.63 23.12
CA ILE A 15 -12.92 4.80 23.09
C ILE A 15 -12.22 3.49 22.73
N THR A 16 -12.66 2.36 23.31
CA THR A 16 -12.10 1.03 23.01
C THR A 16 -12.29 0.61 21.57
N GLY A 17 -13.37 1.05 20.91
CA GLY A 17 -13.68 0.69 19.51
C GLY A 17 -12.81 1.41 18.50
N TRP A 18 -12.67 2.73 18.60
CA TRP A 18 -11.85 3.49 17.65
C TRP A 18 -10.40 3.67 18.11
N GLY A 19 -10.15 3.70 19.41
CA GLY A 19 -8.83 3.96 19.99
C GLY A 19 -7.83 2.82 19.80
N THR A 20 -8.28 1.62 19.47
CA THR A 20 -7.46 0.42 19.20
C THR A 20 -6.34 0.20 20.22
N SER A 21 -6.64 0.44 21.51
CA SER A 21 -5.71 0.39 22.64
C SER A 21 -4.55 1.41 22.62
N TYR A 22 -4.60 2.42 21.74
CA TYR A 22 -3.69 3.57 21.80
C TYR A 22 -4.27 4.72 22.63
N PHE A 23 -5.60 4.80 22.75
CA PHE A 23 -6.30 5.84 23.47
C PHE A 23 -7.06 5.26 24.64
N GLY A 24 -7.08 5.99 25.74
CA GLY A 24 -7.82 5.68 26.94
C GLY A 24 -8.20 6.95 27.70
N ILE A 25 -8.84 6.79 28.86
CA ILE A 25 -9.16 7.88 29.78
C ILE A 25 -8.48 7.57 31.12
N ASN A 26 -7.76 8.55 31.67
CA ASN A 26 -7.10 8.41 32.96
C ASN A 26 -8.05 8.75 34.15
N ASP A 27 -7.56 8.58 35.37
CA ASP A 27 -8.32 8.83 36.60
C ASP A 27 -8.76 10.29 36.78
N LYS A 28 -8.14 11.23 36.04
CA LYS A 28 -8.55 12.64 36.00
C LYS A 28 -9.70 12.90 35.03
N GLY A 29 -10.08 11.89 34.20
CA GLY A 29 -11.06 12.04 33.13
C GLY A 29 -10.46 12.62 31.81
N HIS A 30 -9.14 12.68 31.68
CA HIS A 30 -8.46 13.17 30.49
C HIS A 30 -8.19 12.04 29.52
N VAL A 31 -8.23 12.35 28.22
CA VAL A 31 -7.81 11.40 27.18
C VAL A 31 -6.29 11.25 27.23
N VAL A 32 -5.84 10.01 27.31
CA VAL A 32 -4.43 9.63 27.28
C VAL A 32 -4.11 8.86 26.02
N VAL A 33 -2.99 9.14 25.41
CA VAL A 33 -2.47 8.40 24.25
C VAL A 33 -1.23 7.63 24.67
N THR A 34 -1.24 6.32 24.42
CA THR A 34 -0.12 5.41 24.67
C THR A 34 0.40 4.85 23.33
N PRO A 35 1.25 5.61 22.61
CA PRO A 35 1.57 5.31 21.22
C PRO A 35 2.32 3.98 21.03
N ARG A 36 3.17 3.61 21.99
CA ARG A 36 3.98 2.38 21.96
C ARG A 36 3.37 1.21 22.72
N LYS A 37 2.27 1.44 23.44
CA LYS A 37 1.62 0.44 24.32
C LYS A 37 2.54 -0.11 25.42
N ASP A 38 3.52 0.67 25.82
CA ASP A 38 4.52 0.36 26.86
C ASP A 38 4.14 0.89 28.26
N GLY A 39 2.92 1.43 28.39
CA GLY A 39 2.42 2.04 29.61
C GLY A 39 2.80 3.52 29.77
N VAL A 40 3.66 4.06 28.92
CA VAL A 40 3.99 5.49 28.92
C VAL A 40 2.98 6.23 28.06
N GLY A 41 2.13 7.04 28.70
CA GLY A 41 1.06 7.79 28.04
C GLY A 41 1.29 9.30 28.05
N VAL A 42 0.74 9.96 27.04
CA VAL A 42 0.66 11.43 26.96
C VAL A 42 -0.76 11.85 27.31
N ASP A 43 -0.92 12.61 28.38
CA ASP A 43 -2.19 13.25 28.75
C ASP A 43 -2.44 14.42 27.79
N LEU A 44 -3.51 14.32 26.98
CA LEU A 44 -3.80 15.33 25.94
C LEU A 44 -4.23 16.67 26.54
N LYS A 45 -4.86 16.67 27.72
CA LYS A 45 -5.25 17.92 28.38
C LYS A 45 -4.02 18.66 28.88
N ASP A 46 -3.14 17.95 29.60
CA ASP A 46 -1.89 18.53 30.10
C ASP A 46 -1.00 19.03 28.93
N LEU A 47 -0.93 18.28 27.80
CA LEU A 47 -0.23 18.69 26.58
C LEU A 47 -0.80 20.00 26.00
N VAL A 48 -2.13 20.10 25.88
CA VAL A 48 -2.79 21.30 25.34
C VAL A 48 -2.55 22.50 26.23
N ASP A 49 -2.64 22.33 27.55
CA ASP A 49 -2.38 23.41 28.50
C ASP A 49 -0.94 23.91 28.42
N GLU A 50 0.03 23.00 28.29
CA GLU A 50 1.43 23.35 28.10
C GLU A 50 1.69 24.09 26.78
N LEU A 51 1.04 23.68 25.67
CA LEU A 51 1.12 24.35 24.39
C LEU A 51 0.53 25.75 24.44
N GLN A 52 -0.59 25.94 25.15
CA GLN A 52 -1.19 27.25 25.32
C GLN A 52 -0.28 28.22 26.09
N LEU A 53 0.49 27.76 27.07
CA LEU A 53 1.50 28.54 27.77
C LEU A 53 2.66 28.99 26.84
N ARG A 54 2.80 28.35 25.67
CA ARG A 54 3.77 28.67 24.61
C ARG A 54 3.13 29.42 23.43
N ASP A 55 1.98 30.04 23.63
CA ASP A 55 1.21 30.76 22.62
C ASP A 55 0.70 29.91 21.43
N VAL A 56 0.69 28.59 21.55
CA VAL A 56 0.07 27.68 20.57
C VAL A 56 -1.38 27.47 20.95
N THR A 57 -2.31 28.04 20.17
CA THR A 57 -3.75 28.01 20.44
C THR A 57 -4.50 27.05 19.54
N ALA A 58 -5.70 26.63 19.97
CA ALA A 58 -6.61 25.82 19.15
C ALA A 58 -7.15 26.64 17.94
N PRO A 59 -7.46 26.01 16.78
CA PRO A 59 -7.38 24.57 16.56
C PRO A 59 -5.94 24.07 16.34
N MET A 60 -5.59 22.92 16.89
CA MET A 60 -4.28 22.30 16.73
C MET A 60 -4.41 20.84 16.27
N LEU A 61 -3.45 20.38 15.48
CA LEU A 61 -3.36 18.99 15.03
C LEU A 61 -2.16 18.32 15.68
N VAL A 62 -2.44 17.37 16.57
CA VAL A 62 -1.43 16.55 17.24
C VAL A 62 -1.27 15.23 16.51
N ARG A 63 -0.02 14.84 16.24
CA ARG A 63 0.32 13.55 15.61
C ARG A 63 1.24 12.76 16.51
N PHE A 64 1.05 11.45 16.49
CA PHE A 64 1.86 10.48 17.21
C PHE A 64 2.50 9.52 16.21
N PRO A 65 3.72 9.82 15.69
CA PRO A 65 4.41 8.98 14.71
C PRO A 65 4.58 7.54 15.19
N ASP A 66 4.87 7.33 16.46
CA ASP A 66 5.02 5.99 17.06
C ASP A 66 3.81 5.07 16.83
N ILE A 67 2.61 5.60 16.60
CA ILE A 67 1.44 4.79 16.23
C ILE A 67 1.60 4.23 14.82
N LEU A 68 2.11 5.02 13.86
CA LEU A 68 2.41 4.56 12.51
C LEU A 68 3.49 3.47 12.55
N ASP A 69 4.53 3.69 13.32
CA ASP A 69 5.64 2.76 13.52
C ASP A 69 5.13 1.42 14.05
N ASN A 70 4.34 1.45 15.11
CA ASN A 70 3.75 0.24 15.69
C ASN A 70 2.85 -0.51 14.69
N ARG A 71 2.11 0.21 13.84
CA ARG A 71 1.25 -0.41 12.81
C ARG A 71 2.08 -1.07 11.71
N ILE A 72 3.15 -0.42 11.24
CA ILE A 72 4.08 -0.98 10.24
C ILE A 72 4.73 -2.25 10.80
N GLU A 73 5.25 -2.20 12.02
CA GLU A 73 5.82 -3.36 12.70
C GLU A 73 4.83 -4.51 12.82
N LYS A 74 3.61 -4.23 13.25
CA LYS A 74 2.56 -5.25 13.39
C LYS A 74 2.24 -5.94 12.07
N ILE A 75 2.07 -5.17 10.99
CA ILE A 75 1.81 -5.75 9.66
C ILE A 75 2.98 -6.63 9.24
N SER A 76 4.21 -6.12 9.31
CA SER A 76 5.41 -6.88 8.93
C SER A 76 5.58 -8.15 9.77
N CYS A 77 5.38 -8.06 11.09
CA CYS A 77 5.47 -9.22 11.98
C CYS A 77 4.45 -10.31 11.65
N CYS A 78 3.19 -9.93 11.32
CA CYS A 78 2.16 -10.89 10.93
C CYS A 78 2.57 -11.68 9.66
N PHE A 79 3.08 -11.00 8.64
CA PHE A 79 3.56 -11.66 7.42
C PHE A 79 4.78 -12.54 7.69
N ARG A 80 5.75 -12.06 8.48
CA ARG A 80 6.94 -12.84 8.85
C ARG A 80 6.58 -14.10 9.63
N GLN A 81 5.72 -13.99 10.64
CA GLN A 81 5.27 -15.14 11.42
C GLN A 81 4.55 -16.18 10.53
N ALA A 82 3.68 -15.73 9.62
CA ALA A 82 3.03 -16.63 8.68
C ALA A 82 4.06 -17.29 7.73
N ALA A 83 5.03 -16.54 7.24
CA ALA A 83 6.09 -17.09 6.39
C ALA A 83 6.92 -18.18 7.13
N GLU A 84 7.27 -17.94 8.37
CA GLU A 84 7.98 -18.90 9.23
C GLU A 84 7.13 -20.16 9.48
N GLU A 85 5.84 -19.98 9.83
CA GLU A 85 4.90 -21.08 10.09
C GLU A 85 4.73 -22.01 8.89
N TYR A 86 4.66 -21.46 7.68
CA TYR A 86 4.45 -22.23 6.45
C TYR A 86 5.74 -22.54 5.69
N GLY A 87 6.91 -22.20 6.22
CA GLY A 87 8.21 -22.43 5.55
C GLY A 87 8.36 -21.64 4.24
N TYR A 88 7.65 -20.52 4.10
CA TYR A 88 7.74 -19.63 2.94
C TYR A 88 9.02 -18.81 2.99
N LYS A 89 9.82 -18.85 1.92
CA LYS A 89 11.17 -18.29 1.93
C LYS A 89 11.33 -16.96 1.19
N ALA A 90 10.29 -16.51 0.49
CA ALA A 90 10.36 -15.23 -0.21
C ALA A 90 10.18 -14.06 0.77
N GLU A 91 10.74 -12.93 0.40
CA GLU A 91 10.65 -11.69 1.18
C GLU A 91 9.26 -11.06 1.07
N ASN A 92 8.89 -10.34 2.13
CA ASN A 92 7.69 -9.53 2.17
C ASN A 92 8.05 -8.05 2.03
N PHE A 93 7.28 -7.33 1.21
CA PHE A 93 7.41 -5.90 1.00
C PHE A 93 6.11 -5.21 1.42
N ILE A 94 6.21 -4.11 2.13
CA ILE A 94 5.08 -3.25 2.44
C ILE A 94 5.14 -2.06 1.49
N ILE A 95 4.05 -1.81 0.75
CA ILE A 95 3.96 -0.69 -0.19
C ILE A 95 2.93 0.29 0.33
N TYR A 96 3.36 1.51 0.66
CA TYR A 96 2.47 2.56 1.12
C TYR A 96 1.98 3.44 -0.03
N PRO A 97 0.67 3.46 -0.33
CA PRO A 97 0.11 4.32 -1.36
C PRO A 97 0.00 5.76 -0.82
N ILE A 98 0.77 6.69 -1.41
CA ILE A 98 0.83 8.06 -0.89
C ILE A 98 -0.50 8.82 -0.98
N LYS A 99 -1.41 8.40 -1.85
CA LYS A 99 -2.78 8.96 -1.94
C LYS A 99 -3.57 8.91 -0.63
N VAL A 100 -3.24 7.96 0.26
CA VAL A 100 -3.92 7.81 1.57
C VAL A 100 -3.63 9.01 2.47
N ASN A 101 -2.37 9.41 2.59
CA ASN A 101 -1.95 10.66 3.20
C ASN A 101 -0.59 11.07 2.60
N GLN A 102 -0.60 12.06 1.73
CA GLN A 102 0.58 12.54 1.01
C GLN A 102 1.31 13.70 1.71
N MET A 103 0.98 13.96 2.97
CA MET A 103 1.71 14.97 3.74
C MET A 103 3.16 14.51 3.93
N ARG A 104 4.09 15.35 3.50
CA ARG A 104 5.52 15.04 3.50
C ARG A 104 6.03 14.49 4.84
N PRO A 105 5.74 15.09 6.02
CA PRO A 105 6.21 14.57 7.30
C PRO A 105 5.69 13.15 7.61
N VAL A 106 4.47 12.82 7.16
CA VAL A 106 3.89 11.49 7.36
C VAL A 106 4.59 10.45 6.47
N VAL A 107 4.82 10.80 5.20
CA VAL A 107 5.49 9.87 4.26
C VAL A 107 6.94 9.67 4.63
N GLU A 108 7.66 10.72 5.04
CA GLU A 108 9.05 10.63 5.50
C GLU A 108 9.18 9.75 6.76
N GLU A 109 8.24 9.87 7.71
CA GLU A 109 8.21 9.01 8.90
C GLU A 109 7.99 7.55 8.52
N ILE A 110 6.98 7.28 7.67
CA ILE A 110 6.68 5.92 7.18
C ILE A 110 7.90 5.29 6.50
N ILE A 111 8.61 6.04 5.65
CA ILE A 111 9.80 5.55 4.97
C ILE A 111 10.94 5.33 5.95
N SER A 112 11.21 6.30 6.82
CA SER A 112 12.31 6.22 7.80
C SER A 112 12.19 4.99 8.69
N HIS A 113 11.01 4.79 9.28
CA HIS A 113 10.74 3.63 10.14
C HIS A 113 10.60 2.34 9.35
N GLY A 114 9.96 2.41 8.18
CA GLY A 114 9.66 1.26 7.32
C GLY A 114 10.88 0.64 6.62
N LYS A 115 12.02 1.34 6.58
CA LYS A 115 13.25 0.89 5.92
C LYS A 115 13.65 -0.55 6.31
N LYS A 116 13.61 -0.87 7.60
CA LYS A 116 13.93 -2.21 8.15
C LYS A 116 12.89 -3.29 7.81
N PHE A 117 11.78 -2.92 7.16
CA PHE A 117 10.67 -3.79 6.77
C PHE A 117 10.46 -3.84 5.26
N ASN A 118 11.48 -3.51 4.46
CA ASN A 118 11.38 -3.46 2.99
C ASN A 118 10.21 -2.60 2.51
N LEU A 119 9.98 -1.43 3.15
CA LEU A 119 8.87 -0.56 2.79
C LEU A 119 9.18 0.23 1.53
N GLY A 120 8.22 0.25 0.61
CA GLY A 120 8.22 1.04 -0.60
C GLY A 120 7.02 1.97 -0.70
N LEU A 121 6.89 2.70 -1.80
CA LEU A 121 5.78 3.62 -2.06
C LEU A 121 5.01 3.26 -3.33
N GLU A 122 3.71 3.53 -3.33
CA GLU A 122 2.88 3.52 -4.54
C GLU A 122 2.57 4.95 -4.98
N ALA A 123 2.69 5.19 -6.29
CA ALA A 123 2.22 6.39 -6.97
C ALA A 123 1.11 6.01 -7.96
N GLY A 124 -0.09 6.55 -7.79
CA GLY A 124 -1.24 6.31 -8.66
C GLY A 124 -1.43 7.38 -9.74
N SER A 125 -0.55 8.38 -9.79
CA SER A 125 -0.59 9.47 -10.77
C SER A 125 0.79 10.08 -10.99
N LYS A 126 0.95 10.82 -12.09
CA LYS A 126 2.20 11.51 -12.40
C LYS A 126 2.63 12.52 -11.30
N PRO A 127 1.75 13.38 -10.75
CA PRO A 127 2.12 14.25 -9.64
C PRO A 127 2.59 13.48 -8.41
N GLU A 128 1.95 12.36 -8.08
CA GLU A 128 2.39 11.50 -6.99
C GLU A 128 3.76 10.90 -7.25
N LEU A 129 4.06 10.48 -8.49
CA LEU A 129 5.38 9.97 -8.84
C LEU A 129 6.47 11.03 -8.67
N HIS A 130 6.21 12.30 -9.03
CA HIS A 130 7.14 13.39 -8.75
C HIS A 130 7.44 13.51 -7.25
N ALA A 131 6.40 13.46 -6.41
CA ALA A 131 6.56 13.51 -4.96
C ALA A 131 7.38 12.31 -4.43
N VAL A 132 7.07 11.10 -4.91
CA VAL A 132 7.78 9.86 -4.51
C VAL A 132 9.26 9.90 -4.91
N ILE A 133 9.58 10.35 -6.13
CA ILE A 133 10.97 10.47 -6.59
C ILE A 133 11.77 11.45 -5.75
N ALA A 134 11.11 12.52 -5.26
CA ALA A 134 11.75 13.54 -4.43
C ALA A 134 12.02 13.09 -2.98
N ILE A 135 11.40 12.00 -2.53
CA ILE A 135 11.63 11.45 -1.19
C ILE A 135 12.94 10.66 -1.19
N ASN A 136 13.72 10.84 -0.12
CA ASN A 136 14.97 10.11 0.07
C ASN A 136 14.70 8.66 0.51
N MET A 137 14.56 7.78 -0.48
CA MET A 137 14.40 6.33 -0.29
C MET A 137 15.67 5.59 -0.66
N ASP A 138 15.90 4.43 -0.05
CA ASP A 138 16.98 3.55 -0.47
C ASP A 138 16.78 3.11 -1.94
N SER A 139 17.90 2.81 -2.62
CA SER A 139 17.88 2.34 -4.03
C SER A 139 17.05 1.08 -4.22
N ASP A 140 17.00 0.21 -3.20
CA ASP A 140 16.31 -1.08 -3.25
C ASP A 140 14.83 -1.00 -2.90
N SER A 141 14.37 0.14 -2.36
CA SER A 141 12.96 0.37 -2.07
C SER A 141 12.12 0.36 -3.35
N LEU A 142 10.99 -0.37 -3.31
CA LEU A 142 10.11 -0.49 -4.46
C LEU A 142 9.29 0.79 -4.65
N ILE A 143 9.13 1.19 -5.91
CA ILE A 143 8.16 2.22 -6.32
C ILE A 143 7.19 1.58 -7.29
N ILE A 144 5.93 1.48 -6.89
CA ILE A 144 4.87 0.87 -7.69
C ILE A 144 4.05 1.97 -8.35
N CYS A 145 4.06 2.00 -9.68
CA CYS A 145 3.33 2.96 -10.50
C CYS A 145 2.00 2.36 -10.96
N ASN A 146 0.94 2.61 -10.21
CA ASN A 146 -0.43 2.24 -10.53
C ASN A 146 -1.19 3.39 -11.24
N GLY A 147 -2.48 3.20 -11.51
CA GLY A 147 -3.33 4.18 -12.18
C GLY A 147 -3.07 4.28 -13.68
N TYR A 148 -3.88 5.05 -14.39
CA TYR A 148 -3.74 5.24 -15.83
C TYR A 148 -2.52 6.10 -16.15
N LYS A 149 -1.74 5.65 -17.16
CA LYS A 149 -0.45 6.26 -17.50
C LYS A 149 -0.51 6.84 -18.90
N ASP A 150 -0.22 8.12 -18.98
CA ASP A 150 0.10 8.80 -20.24
C ASP A 150 1.59 8.62 -20.59
N GLU A 151 1.98 9.08 -21.78
CA GLU A 151 3.36 9.00 -22.26
C GLU A 151 4.34 9.70 -21.31
N SER A 152 3.98 10.87 -20.78
CA SER A 152 4.84 11.62 -19.86
C SER A 152 4.99 11.00 -18.48
N TYR A 153 3.97 10.27 -17.99
CA TYR A 153 4.08 9.49 -16.76
C TYR A 153 5.06 8.32 -16.95
N ILE A 154 4.91 7.59 -18.07
CA ILE A 154 5.78 6.46 -18.41
C ILE A 154 7.23 6.93 -18.59
N GLU A 155 7.43 8.04 -19.31
CA GLU A 155 8.74 8.64 -19.51
C GLU A 155 9.43 8.97 -18.17
N LEU A 156 8.72 9.67 -17.27
CA LEU A 156 9.21 10.01 -15.94
C LEU A 156 9.63 8.77 -15.16
N ALA A 157 8.80 7.72 -15.15
CA ALA A 157 9.10 6.47 -14.47
C ALA A 157 10.34 5.78 -15.03
N LEU A 158 10.47 5.69 -16.34
CA LEU A 158 11.63 5.08 -17.00
C LEU A 158 12.92 5.89 -16.78
N LEU A 159 12.84 7.22 -16.77
CA LEU A 159 13.99 8.08 -16.46
C LEU A 159 14.42 7.89 -15.00
N ALA A 160 13.49 7.83 -14.06
CA ALA A 160 13.80 7.56 -12.66
C ALA A 160 14.37 6.15 -12.47
N GLN A 161 13.90 5.15 -13.22
CA GLN A 161 14.52 3.82 -13.24
C GLN A 161 15.96 3.88 -13.76
N LYS A 162 16.22 4.66 -14.80
CA LYS A 162 17.58 4.88 -15.35
C LYS A 162 18.51 5.56 -14.33
N MET A 163 17.95 6.37 -13.42
CA MET A 163 18.67 6.99 -12.32
C MET A 163 18.90 6.04 -11.11
N GLY A 164 18.55 4.75 -11.24
CA GLY A 164 18.77 3.73 -10.23
C GLY A 164 17.60 3.51 -9.27
N LYS A 165 16.43 4.11 -9.49
CA LYS A 165 15.23 3.80 -8.69
C LYS A 165 14.62 2.47 -9.13
N ARG A 166 14.15 1.66 -8.18
CA ARG A 166 13.51 0.36 -8.44
C ARG A 166 12.01 0.55 -8.70
N ILE A 167 11.67 0.89 -9.94
CA ILE A 167 10.30 1.23 -10.37
C ILE A 167 9.65 0.08 -11.10
N PHE A 168 8.35 -0.14 -10.83
CA PHE A 168 7.48 -1.07 -11.54
C PHE A 168 6.30 -0.32 -12.15
N LEU A 169 6.16 -0.41 -13.46
CA LEU A 169 5.03 0.15 -14.22
C LEU A 169 3.92 -0.90 -14.29
N VAL A 170 2.87 -0.73 -13.49
CA VAL A 170 1.73 -1.67 -13.46
C VAL A 170 0.73 -1.32 -14.54
N VAL A 171 0.64 -2.17 -15.55
CA VAL A 171 -0.26 -2.03 -16.71
C VAL A 171 -1.72 -2.29 -16.27
N GLU A 172 -2.58 -1.32 -16.55
CA GLU A 172 -4.02 -1.42 -16.32
C GLU A 172 -4.83 -1.48 -17.62
N LYS A 173 -4.21 -1.15 -18.76
CA LYS A 173 -4.81 -1.20 -20.11
C LYS A 173 -3.78 -1.60 -21.15
N MET A 174 -4.21 -2.33 -22.17
CA MET A 174 -3.32 -2.76 -23.28
C MET A 174 -2.55 -1.60 -23.96
N ASN A 175 -3.18 -0.41 -24.06
CA ASN A 175 -2.51 0.73 -24.66
C ASN A 175 -1.31 1.22 -23.85
N GLU A 176 -1.34 1.10 -22.51
CA GLU A 176 -0.20 1.45 -21.66
C GLU A 176 1.01 0.56 -21.96
N LEU A 177 0.79 -0.74 -22.16
CA LEU A 177 1.85 -1.69 -22.50
C LEU A 177 2.54 -1.30 -23.81
N LYS A 178 1.76 -0.88 -24.83
CA LYS A 178 2.28 -0.41 -26.11
C LYS A 178 3.11 0.86 -25.95
N LEU A 179 2.65 1.80 -25.10
CA LEU A 179 3.40 3.03 -24.80
C LEU A 179 4.68 2.73 -24.01
N ILE A 180 4.64 1.83 -23.03
CA ILE A 180 5.84 1.42 -22.28
C ILE A 180 6.88 0.82 -23.23
N ALA A 181 6.48 -0.08 -24.13
CA ALA A 181 7.39 -0.68 -25.10
C ALA A 181 8.02 0.37 -26.04
N LYS A 182 7.23 1.35 -26.51
CA LYS A 182 7.70 2.47 -27.34
C LYS A 182 8.74 3.31 -26.59
N MET A 183 8.39 3.77 -25.38
CA MET A 183 9.25 4.66 -24.57
C MET A 183 10.50 3.95 -24.07
N ALA A 184 10.39 2.69 -23.65
CA ALA A 184 11.53 1.87 -23.22
C ALA A 184 12.58 1.73 -24.33
N LYS A 185 12.13 1.53 -25.60
CA LYS A 185 13.02 1.51 -26.77
C LYS A 185 13.68 2.86 -27.00
N GLN A 186 12.92 3.96 -26.93
CA GLN A 186 13.44 5.33 -27.16
C GLN A 186 14.48 5.72 -26.11
N LEU A 187 14.24 5.40 -24.85
CA LEU A 187 15.13 5.73 -23.74
C LEU A 187 16.25 4.71 -23.51
N ASN A 188 16.23 3.60 -24.25
CA ASN A 188 17.14 2.47 -24.06
C ASN A 188 17.17 1.99 -22.60
N VAL A 189 15.97 1.66 -22.07
CA VAL A 189 15.76 1.16 -20.70
C VAL A 189 15.00 -0.15 -20.78
N LYS A 190 15.41 -1.17 -20.01
CA LYS A 190 14.64 -2.40 -19.82
C LYS A 190 13.63 -2.15 -18.69
N PRO A 191 12.31 -2.03 -18.96
CA PRO A 191 11.34 -1.68 -17.94
C PRO A 191 11.04 -2.85 -17.00
N ASN A 192 10.78 -2.58 -15.73
CA ASN A 192 10.09 -3.56 -14.87
C ASN A 192 8.59 -3.35 -15.02
N ILE A 193 7.91 -4.33 -15.57
CA ILE A 193 6.48 -4.28 -15.85
C ILE A 193 5.73 -5.12 -14.81
N GLY A 194 4.68 -4.53 -14.26
CA GLY A 194 3.62 -5.24 -13.57
C GLY A 194 2.38 -5.33 -14.46
N ILE A 195 1.51 -6.30 -14.22
CA ILE A 195 0.19 -6.36 -14.84
C ILE A 195 -0.85 -6.46 -13.74
N ARG A 196 -1.84 -5.57 -13.77
CA ARG A 196 -3.03 -5.69 -12.92
C ARG A 196 -4.02 -6.62 -13.58
N ILE A 197 -4.35 -7.72 -12.89
CA ILE A 197 -5.30 -8.72 -13.32
C ILE A 197 -6.68 -8.48 -12.69
N LYS A 198 -7.73 -8.68 -13.46
CA LYS A 198 -9.10 -8.78 -12.95
C LYS A 198 -9.32 -10.20 -12.44
N LEU A 199 -9.74 -10.31 -11.19
CA LEU A 199 -10.15 -11.59 -10.62
C LEU A 199 -11.65 -11.77 -10.82
N ALA A 200 -12.10 -13.01 -11.11
CA ALA A 200 -13.53 -13.34 -11.18
C ALA A 200 -14.19 -13.28 -9.80
N SER A 201 -13.40 -13.53 -8.73
CA SER A 201 -13.85 -13.35 -7.36
C SER A 201 -14.06 -11.88 -7.04
N SER A 202 -15.34 -11.47 -6.94
CA SER A 202 -15.71 -10.10 -6.59
C SER A 202 -15.42 -9.79 -5.12
N GLY A 203 -14.93 -8.57 -4.84
CA GLY A 203 -14.88 -8.00 -3.51
C GLY A 203 -16.28 -7.75 -2.93
N SER A 204 -16.36 -7.42 -1.65
CA SER A 204 -17.57 -6.85 -1.04
C SER A 204 -17.17 -5.64 -0.21
N GLY A 205 -17.92 -4.58 -0.34
CA GLY A 205 -17.75 -3.36 0.42
C GLY A 205 -18.52 -2.24 -0.24
N LYS A 206 -18.50 -1.04 0.33
CA LYS A 206 -19.14 0.17 -0.26
C LYS A 206 -18.72 0.47 -1.72
N TRP A 207 -17.70 -0.22 -2.24
CA TRP A 207 -17.11 -0.07 -3.57
C TRP A 207 -17.04 -1.42 -4.30
N GLU A 208 -18.14 -2.20 -4.25
CA GLU A 208 -18.27 -3.53 -4.91
C GLU A 208 -17.98 -3.48 -6.42
N ASP A 209 -18.25 -2.32 -7.06
CA ASP A 209 -18.00 -2.06 -8.49
C ASP A 209 -16.51 -1.89 -8.85
N SER A 210 -15.59 -1.86 -7.88
CA SER A 210 -14.15 -1.70 -8.14
C SER A 210 -13.39 -3.02 -8.27
N GLY A 211 -14.04 -4.17 -8.06
CA GLY A 211 -13.48 -5.52 -8.17
C GLY A 211 -14.27 -6.41 -9.14
N GLY A 212 -13.69 -7.57 -9.51
CA GLY A 212 -14.31 -8.54 -10.43
C GLY A 212 -14.23 -8.13 -11.91
N ASP A 213 -14.92 -8.88 -12.78
CA ASP A 213 -14.92 -8.65 -14.24
C ASP A 213 -15.48 -7.28 -14.65
N ALA A 214 -16.37 -6.70 -13.85
CA ALA A 214 -16.92 -5.37 -14.06
C ALA A 214 -15.96 -4.22 -13.64
N SER A 215 -14.81 -4.55 -13.07
CA SER A 215 -13.81 -3.55 -12.66
C SER A 215 -13.37 -2.69 -13.83
N LYS A 216 -13.31 -1.37 -13.60
CA LYS A 216 -12.76 -0.40 -14.57
C LYS A 216 -11.24 -0.56 -14.76
N PHE A 217 -10.57 -1.28 -13.87
CA PHE A 217 -9.12 -1.37 -13.78
C PHE A 217 -8.63 -2.79 -13.95
N GLY A 218 -7.50 -2.94 -14.62
CA GLY A 218 -6.84 -4.21 -14.85
C GLY A 218 -7.29 -4.90 -16.13
N LEU A 219 -6.54 -5.91 -16.52
CA LEU A 219 -6.77 -6.72 -17.70
C LEU A 219 -7.67 -7.91 -17.38
N SER A 220 -8.64 -8.19 -18.24
CA SER A 220 -9.37 -9.46 -18.26
C SER A 220 -8.45 -10.61 -18.68
N SER A 221 -8.87 -11.85 -18.52
CA SER A 221 -8.05 -13.00 -18.94
C SER A 221 -7.70 -12.98 -20.42
N SER A 222 -8.62 -12.52 -21.30
CA SER A 222 -8.36 -12.38 -22.73
C SER A 222 -7.36 -11.26 -23.04
N GLU A 223 -7.50 -10.09 -22.39
CA GLU A 223 -6.55 -8.98 -22.52
C GLU A 223 -5.17 -9.34 -21.95
N LEU A 224 -5.12 -10.15 -20.88
CA LEU A 224 -3.85 -10.65 -20.36
C LEU A 224 -3.13 -11.52 -21.39
N LEU A 225 -3.83 -12.48 -22.03
CA LEU A 225 -3.23 -13.30 -23.08
C LEU A 225 -2.71 -12.45 -24.24
N GLU A 226 -3.50 -11.46 -24.69
CA GLU A 226 -3.04 -10.51 -25.73
C GLU A 226 -1.78 -9.74 -25.29
N ALA A 227 -1.71 -9.33 -24.02
CA ALA A 227 -0.54 -8.65 -23.45
C ALA A 227 0.71 -9.56 -23.44
N LEU A 228 0.54 -10.82 -23.05
CA LEU A 228 1.61 -11.81 -23.03
C LEU A 228 2.14 -12.11 -24.45
N ASP A 229 1.26 -12.29 -25.41
CA ASP A 229 1.62 -12.50 -26.82
C ASP A 229 2.37 -11.28 -27.39
N PHE A 230 1.88 -10.07 -27.07
CA PHE A 230 2.58 -8.83 -27.44
C PHE A 230 3.98 -8.76 -26.84
N MET A 231 4.14 -9.07 -25.56
CA MET A 231 5.43 -9.06 -24.88
C MET A 231 6.38 -10.11 -25.46
N ALA A 232 5.87 -11.32 -25.72
CA ALA A 232 6.65 -12.38 -26.37
C ALA A 232 7.12 -11.96 -27.77
N GLY A 233 6.23 -11.42 -28.59
CA GLY A 233 6.55 -10.92 -29.93
C GLY A 233 7.55 -9.76 -29.96
N LYS A 234 7.74 -9.06 -28.83
CA LYS A 234 8.72 -7.99 -28.66
C LYS A 234 10.01 -8.40 -27.95
N GLY A 235 10.12 -9.66 -27.52
CA GLY A 235 11.23 -10.14 -26.69
C GLY A 235 11.29 -9.49 -25.31
N MET A 236 10.11 -9.18 -24.75
CA MET A 236 9.97 -8.48 -23.46
C MET A 236 9.47 -9.41 -22.32
N GLN A 237 9.50 -10.73 -22.49
CA GLN A 237 9.03 -11.67 -21.46
C GLN A 237 9.72 -11.42 -20.11
N ASP A 238 11.03 -11.20 -20.13
CA ASP A 238 11.84 -10.90 -18.93
C ASP A 238 11.51 -9.56 -18.27
N CYS A 239 10.71 -8.70 -18.93
CA CYS A 239 10.28 -7.43 -18.34
C CYS A 239 9.08 -7.60 -17.42
N LEU A 240 8.27 -8.67 -17.56
CA LEU A 240 7.16 -8.95 -16.66
C LEU A 240 7.69 -9.50 -15.35
N LYS A 241 7.61 -8.67 -14.32
CA LYS A 241 8.16 -8.96 -12.99
C LYS A 241 7.10 -9.07 -11.90
N LEU A 242 5.93 -8.48 -12.10
CA LEU A 242 4.93 -8.33 -11.07
C LEU A 242 3.52 -8.59 -11.60
N ILE A 243 2.72 -9.32 -10.84
CA ILE A 243 1.27 -9.32 -10.99
C ILE A 243 0.63 -8.62 -9.81
N HIS A 244 -0.37 -7.82 -10.10
CA HIS A 244 -1.12 -7.05 -9.10
C HIS A 244 -2.61 -7.34 -9.20
N PHE A 245 -3.28 -7.42 -8.07
CA PHE A 245 -4.74 -7.42 -8.01
C PHE A 245 -5.22 -6.61 -6.81
N HIS A 246 -6.46 -6.14 -6.87
CA HIS A 246 -7.08 -5.41 -5.77
C HIS A 246 -8.53 -5.83 -5.63
N ILE A 247 -8.89 -6.33 -4.46
CA ILE A 247 -10.22 -6.91 -4.18
C ILE A 247 -11.24 -5.92 -3.63
N GLY A 248 -10.86 -4.66 -3.51
CA GLY A 248 -11.73 -3.61 -2.98
C GLY A 248 -11.19 -2.99 -1.70
N SER A 249 -12.02 -2.19 -1.04
CA SER A 249 -11.69 -1.48 0.19
C SER A 249 -12.52 -2.01 1.36
N GLN A 250 -11.96 -1.98 2.57
CA GLN A 250 -12.61 -2.43 3.81
C GLN A 250 -13.16 -3.86 3.73
N VAL A 251 -12.33 -4.78 3.24
CA VAL A 251 -12.67 -6.19 3.11
C VAL A 251 -12.49 -6.88 4.47
N THR A 252 -13.59 -7.11 5.18
CA THR A 252 -13.59 -7.73 6.51
C THR A 252 -13.73 -9.26 6.48
N LYS A 253 -14.12 -9.84 5.34
CA LYS A 253 -14.34 -11.28 5.21
C LYS A 253 -13.07 -12.01 4.75
N ILE A 254 -12.36 -12.65 5.67
CA ILE A 254 -11.13 -13.45 5.41
C ILE A 254 -11.32 -14.46 4.26
N ARG A 255 -12.50 -15.10 4.15
CA ARG A 255 -12.79 -16.04 3.06
C ARG A 255 -12.59 -15.42 1.68
N ARG A 256 -12.94 -14.15 1.49
CA ARG A 256 -12.77 -13.46 0.20
C ARG A 256 -11.31 -13.21 -0.12
N ILE A 257 -10.53 -12.82 0.88
CA ILE A 257 -9.07 -12.64 0.74
C ILE A 257 -8.44 -13.98 0.32
N LYS A 258 -8.81 -15.09 1.00
CA LYS A 258 -8.32 -16.43 0.66
C LYS A 258 -8.72 -16.86 -0.76
N THR A 259 -9.95 -16.56 -1.20
CA THR A 259 -10.42 -16.91 -2.55
C THR A 259 -9.66 -16.14 -3.61
N ALA A 260 -9.47 -14.83 -3.42
CA ALA A 260 -8.70 -13.99 -4.33
C ALA A 260 -7.23 -14.41 -4.43
N LEU A 261 -6.59 -14.72 -3.29
CA LEU A 261 -5.21 -15.23 -3.28
C LEU A 261 -5.10 -16.57 -4.01
N ARG A 262 -6.07 -17.48 -3.86
CA ARG A 262 -6.07 -18.75 -4.59
C ARG A 262 -6.18 -18.55 -6.10
N GLU A 263 -7.05 -17.65 -6.54
CA GLU A 263 -7.20 -17.30 -7.95
C GLU A 263 -5.94 -16.65 -8.51
N ALA A 264 -5.39 -15.66 -7.80
CA ALA A 264 -4.14 -15.00 -8.20
C ALA A 264 -2.94 -15.97 -8.27
N SER A 265 -2.89 -16.96 -7.37
CA SER A 265 -1.87 -18.01 -7.40
C SER A 265 -1.98 -18.89 -8.66
N GLN A 266 -3.19 -19.12 -9.18
CA GLN A 266 -3.37 -19.83 -10.45
C GLN A 266 -2.81 -19.01 -11.63
N PHE A 267 -3.08 -17.70 -11.68
CA PHE A 267 -2.46 -16.83 -12.68
C PHE A 267 -0.93 -16.87 -12.58
N TYR A 268 -0.37 -16.77 -11.39
CA TYR A 268 1.09 -16.85 -11.18
C TYR A 268 1.69 -18.14 -11.75
N VAL A 269 1.09 -19.29 -11.43
CA VAL A 269 1.54 -20.60 -11.92
C VAL A 269 1.45 -20.69 -13.45
N GLN A 270 0.34 -20.22 -14.04
CA GLN A 270 0.17 -20.23 -15.50
C GLN A 270 1.20 -19.35 -16.20
N LEU A 271 1.46 -18.15 -15.69
CA LEU A 271 2.49 -17.27 -16.24
C LEU A 271 3.86 -17.93 -16.21
N HIS A 272 4.19 -18.60 -15.11
CA HIS A 272 5.45 -19.33 -15.01
C HIS A 272 5.53 -20.48 -16.03
N ASN A 273 4.45 -21.25 -16.21
CA ASN A 273 4.36 -22.32 -17.21
C ASN A 273 4.46 -21.81 -18.66
N MET A 274 4.08 -20.55 -18.91
CA MET A 274 4.22 -19.87 -20.19
C MET A 274 5.61 -19.24 -20.41
N GLY A 275 6.54 -19.40 -19.46
CA GLY A 275 7.91 -18.90 -19.54
C GLY A 275 8.10 -17.45 -19.09
N PHE A 276 7.14 -16.87 -18.38
CA PHE A 276 7.27 -15.55 -17.77
C PHE A 276 7.81 -15.68 -16.33
N ASN A 277 8.92 -15.01 -16.04
CA ASN A 277 9.54 -15.05 -14.72
C ASN A 277 9.00 -13.92 -13.83
N VAL A 278 7.77 -14.10 -13.31
CA VAL A 278 7.16 -13.18 -12.36
C VAL A 278 7.81 -13.35 -10.99
N GLU A 279 8.33 -12.28 -10.44
CA GLU A 279 9.06 -12.27 -9.16
C GLU A 279 8.20 -11.79 -8.00
N PHE A 280 7.16 -10.98 -8.26
CA PHE A 280 6.34 -10.34 -7.24
C PHE A 280 4.85 -10.60 -7.46
N VAL A 281 4.17 -10.87 -6.35
CA VAL A 281 2.69 -10.87 -6.29
C VAL A 281 2.26 -9.74 -5.37
N ASP A 282 1.70 -8.70 -5.94
CA ASP A 282 1.14 -7.57 -5.20
C ASP A 282 -0.36 -7.81 -4.95
N ILE A 283 -0.69 -8.06 -3.72
CA ILE A 283 -2.04 -8.44 -3.29
C ILE A 283 -2.98 -7.23 -3.09
N GLY A 284 -2.49 -6.03 -3.39
CA GLY A 284 -3.24 -4.80 -3.15
C GLY A 284 -3.42 -4.51 -1.66
N GLY A 285 -4.43 -3.75 -1.36
CA GLY A 285 -4.76 -3.35 0.02
C GLY A 285 -6.25 -3.54 0.31
N GLY A 286 -6.78 -2.67 1.19
CA GLY A 286 -8.19 -2.68 1.56
C GLY A 286 -8.55 -3.73 2.60
N LEU A 287 -7.58 -4.30 3.29
CA LEU A 287 -7.80 -5.18 4.44
C LEU A 287 -8.41 -4.35 5.57
N GLY A 288 -9.53 -4.83 6.14
CA GLY A 288 -10.31 -4.15 7.19
C GLY A 288 -9.96 -4.62 8.60
#